data_f073e06470fce9894616f3008ccbae83
#
_entry.id   f073e06470fce9894616f3008ccbae83
#
_cell.length_a   1.000
_cell.length_b   1.000
_cell.length_c   1.000
_cell.angle_alpha   90.00
_cell.angle_beta   90.00
_cell.angle_gamma   90.00
#
_symmetry.space_group_name_H-M   'P 1'
#
loop_
_entity.id
_entity.type
_entity.pdbx_description
1 polymer ?
#
loop_
_entity_poly.entity_id
_entity_poly.type
_entity_poly.pdbx_seq_one_letter_code
_entity_poly.pdbx_strand_id
1 'polypeptide(L)'
;LTPPVDMWRQRWARIGLIDGDGRAVAGKEADLLIRAGRAARLTRRAGAVDFAAGPTAGQIAEYLRRAGIDYALTGDAGANRYRSSAGEAWPVLYVEDVDRAAEAAGLARKEPGSFGMRVTLIPFDGVSEVGRVDIAGVTVVARDQVVIDAYGGIDRMVEQADILMGRRVA
;
A
#
# COMPACT_ATOMS: atom_id res chain seq x y z
N LEU A 1 2.60 -0.17 -19.39
CA LEU A 1 2.57 1.29 -19.53
C LEU A 1 1.44 1.80 -18.65
N THR A 2 1.78 2.56 -17.61
CA THR A 2 0.79 3.26 -16.77
C THR A 2 0.24 4.43 -17.59
N PRO A 3 -1.08 4.57 -17.75
CA PRO A 3 -1.66 5.69 -18.47
C PRO A 3 -1.25 7.03 -17.84
N PRO A 4 -1.05 8.09 -18.62
CA PRO A 4 -0.76 9.43 -18.10
C PRO A 4 -1.80 9.87 -17.06
N VAL A 5 -1.36 10.57 -16.01
CA VAL A 5 -2.23 11.09 -14.92
C VAL A 5 -3.44 11.85 -15.45
N ASP A 6 -3.24 12.65 -16.50
CA ASP A 6 -4.31 13.43 -17.14
C ASP A 6 -5.44 12.56 -17.71
N MET A 7 -5.13 11.37 -18.24
CA MET A 7 -6.14 10.48 -18.79
C MET A 7 -7.04 9.91 -17.68
N TRP A 8 -6.49 9.57 -16.50
CA TRP A 8 -7.27 9.13 -15.36
C TRP A 8 -8.14 10.26 -14.81
N ARG A 9 -7.58 11.47 -14.70
CA ARG A 9 -8.32 12.66 -14.26
C ARG A 9 -9.52 12.94 -15.17
N GLN A 10 -9.33 12.96 -16.49
CA GLN A 10 -10.41 13.14 -17.46
C GLN A 10 -11.47 12.04 -17.38
N ARG A 11 -11.05 10.78 -17.21
CA ARG A 11 -11.96 9.66 -17.07
C ARG A 11 -12.80 9.77 -15.81
N TRP A 12 -12.19 10.11 -14.68
CA TRP A 12 -12.90 10.24 -13.40
C TRP A 12 -13.82 11.46 -13.36
N ALA A 13 -13.43 12.56 -13.97
CA ALA A 13 -14.29 13.72 -14.14
C ALA A 13 -15.53 13.38 -14.99
N ARG A 14 -15.34 12.65 -16.11
CA ARG A 14 -16.44 12.27 -17.00
C ARG A 14 -17.50 11.40 -16.33
N ILE A 15 -17.11 10.56 -15.38
CA ILE A 15 -18.03 9.69 -14.61
C ILE A 15 -18.46 10.31 -13.27
N GLY A 16 -18.16 11.59 -13.03
CA GLY A 16 -18.61 12.34 -11.87
C GLY A 16 -18.00 11.89 -10.53
N LEU A 17 -16.77 11.37 -10.54
CA LEU A 17 -16.05 11.00 -9.32
C LEU A 17 -15.20 12.17 -8.78
N ILE A 18 -14.72 13.02 -9.67
CA ILE A 18 -14.01 14.25 -9.33
C ILE A 18 -14.65 15.45 -10.02
N ASP A 19 -14.52 16.61 -9.42
CA ASP A 19 -14.96 17.88 -9.98
C ASP A 19 -13.91 18.48 -10.97
N GLY A 20 -14.19 19.70 -11.46
CA GLY A 20 -13.29 20.42 -12.36
C GLY A 20 -11.92 20.73 -11.78
N ASP A 21 -11.82 20.85 -10.45
CA ASP A 21 -10.57 21.09 -9.72
C ASP A 21 -9.81 19.79 -9.40
N GLY A 22 -10.41 18.62 -9.71
CA GLY A 22 -9.83 17.33 -9.46
C GLY A 22 -10.03 16.82 -8.04
N ARG A 23 -10.96 17.41 -7.28
CA ARG A 23 -11.33 16.94 -5.93
C ARG A 23 -12.43 15.91 -6.03
N ALA A 24 -12.47 14.98 -5.06
CA ALA A 24 -13.56 14.02 -4.96
C ALA A 24 -14.91 14.73 -4.83
N VAL A 25 -15.89 14.29 -5.61
CA VAL A 25 -17.27 14.75 -5.47
C VAL A 25 -17.83 14.19 -4.16
N ALA A 26 -18.48 15.04 -3.37
CA ALA A 26 -19.05 14.67 -2.08
C ALA A 26 -19.92 13.40 -2.16
N GLY A 27 -19.64 12.43 -1.30
CA GLY A 27 -20.28 11.12 -1.28
C GLY A 27 -19.78 10.12 -2.34
N LYS A 28 -18.77 10.48 -3.14
CA LYS A 28 -18.12 9.61 -4.12
C LYS A 28 -16.68 9.19 -3.73
N GLU A 29 -16.23 9.59 -2.55
CA GLU A 29 -14.86 9.36 -2.09
C GLU A 29 -14.53 7.85 -2.05
N ALA A 30 -15.44 7.03 -1.54
CA ALA A 30 -15.26 5.59 -1.50
C ALA A 30 -15.14 4.97 -2.91
N ASP A 31 -16.01 5.38 -3.84
CA ASP A 31 -15.96 4.90 -5.22
C ASP A 31 -14.65 5.33 -5.91
N LEU A 32 -14.16 6.54 -5.62
CA LEU A 32 -12.89 7.04 -6.14
C LEU A 32 -11.73 6.19 -5.64
N LEU A 33 -11.64 5.94 -4.33
CA LEU A 33 -10.58 5.13 -3.72
C LEU A 33 -10.56 3.70 -4.29
N ILE A 34 -11.72 3.05 -4.42
CA ILE A 34 -11.85 1.72 -5.02
C ILE A 34 -11.31 1.70 -6.46
N ARG A 35 -11.72 2.68 -7.27
CA ARG A 35 -11.30 2.75 -8.67
C ARG A 35 -9.82 3.10 -8.80
N ALA A 36 -9.31 4.00 -7.96
CA ALA A 36 -7.90 4.33 -7.91
C ALA A 36 -7.07 3.09 -7.56
N GLY A 37 -7.45 2.35 -6.53
CA GLY A 37 -6.76 1.13 -6.12
C GLY A 37 -6.74 0.07 -7.22
N ARG A 38 -7.90 -0.23 -7.81
CA ARG A 38 -7.99 -1.20 -8.92
C ARG A 38 -7.16 -0.81 -10.14
N ALA A 39 -6.96 0.49 -10.38
CA ALA A 39 -6.12 1.00 -11.45
C ALA A 39 -4.63 0.93 -11.09
N ALA A 40 -4.29 1.20 -9.83
CA ALA A 40 -2.91 1.36 -9.37
C ALA A 40 -2.17 0.04 -9.09
N ARG A 41 -2.84 -1.09 -9.03
CA ARG A 41 -2.34 -2.45 -8.76
C ARG A 41 -1.02 -2.49 -7.98
N LEU A 42 -1.13 -2.65 -6.67
CA LEU A 42 0.00 -2.62 -5.73
C LEU A 42 1.19 -3.50 -6.18
N THR A 43 0.92 -4.71 -6.68
CA THR A 43 1.94 -5.67 -7.14
C THR A 43 2.64 -5.27 -8.45
N ARG A 44 2.20 -4.19 -9.11
CA ARG A 44 2.77 -3.68 -10.35
C ARG A 44 3.33 -2.27 -10.21
N ARG A 45 3.50 -1.80 -8.98
CA ARG A 45 4.16 -0.51 -8.74
C ARG A 45 5.57 -0.52 -9.30
N ALA A 46 5.96 0.59 -9.91
CA ALA A 46 7.32 0.73 -10.45
C ALA A 46 8.35 0.53 -9.34
N GLY A 47 9.36 -0.31 -9.60
CA GLY A 47 10.41 -0.61 -8.65
C GLY A 47 10.02 -1.56 -7.51
N ALA A 48 8.78 -2.09 -7.47
CA ALA A 48 8.40 -3.09 -6.48
C ALA A 48 9.21 -4.37 -6.64
N VAL A 49 9.75 -4.88 -5.53
CA VAL A 49 10.56 -6.10 -5.50
C VAL A 49 10.00 -7.04 -4.44
N ASP A 50 9.83 -8.31 -4.83
CA ASP A 50 9.40 -9.38 -3.93
C ASP A 50 10.62 -10.09 -3.31
N PHE A 51 10.53 -10.35 -2.02
CA PHE A 51 11.51 -11.09 -1.24
C PHE A 51 10.84 -12.31 -0.61
N ALA A 52 11.63 -13.34 -0.31
CA ALA A 52 11.16 -14.49 0.44
C ALA A 52 10.69 -14.04 1.83
N ALA A 53 9.56 -14.62 2.28
CA ALA A 53 9.04 -14.31 3.61
C ALA A 53 9.97 -14.84 4.71
N GLY A 54 10.04 -14.08 5.78
CA GLY A 54 10.79 -14.41 6.97
C GLY A 54 10.27 -13.58 8.14
N PRO A 55 10.71 -12.33 8.30
CA PRO A 55 10.25 -11.48 9.38
C PRO A 55 8.83 -10.95 9.12
N THR A 56 8.10 -10.66 10.21
CA THR A 56 6.81 -9.95 10.18
C THR A 56 7.01 -8.50 9.77
N ALA A 57 5.94 -7.81 9.34
CA ALA A 57 6.02 -6.38 9.01
C ALA A 57 6.52 -5.53 10.19
N GLY A 58 6.11 -5.88 11.42
CA GLY A 58 6.60 -5.21 12.63
C GLY A 58 8.10 -5.40 12.86
N GLN A 59 8.63 -6.59 12.61
CA GLN A 59 10.07 -6.87 12.71
C GLN A 59 10.86 -6.13 11.62
N ILE A 60 10.36 -6.13 10.39
CA ILE A 60 10.96 -5.35 9.29
C ILE A 60 11.00 -3.87 9.66
N ALA A 61 9.87 -3.30 10.09
CA ALA A 61 9.79 -1.91 10.51
C ALA A 61 10.83 -1.55 11.60
N GLU A 62 11.02 -2.45 12.58
CA GLU A 62 12.02 -2.25 13.63
C GLU A 62 13.47 -2.30 13.10
N TYR A 63 13.78 -3.22 12.17
CA TYR A 63 15.10 -3.28 11.55
C TYR A 63 15.39 -2.00 10.74
N LEU A 64 14.43 -1.53 9.94
CA LEU A 64 14.56 -0.31 9.16
C LEU A 64 14.74 0.92 10.05
N ARG A 65 13.93 1.03 11.11
CA ARG A 65 14.05 2.10 12.09
C ARG A 65 15.44 2.13 12.75
N ARG A 66 15.99 0.97 13.14
CA ARG A 66 17.34 0.88 13.72
C ARG A 66 18.43 1.24 12.74
N ALA A 67 18.23 0.91 11.46
CA ALA A 67 19.17 1.24 10.39
C ALA A 67 19.06 2.69 9.89
N GLY A 68 18.08 3.48 10.41
CA GLY A 68 17.82 4.85 9.97
C GLY A 68 17.33 4.92 8.53
N ILE A 69 16.60 3.90 8.08
CA ILE A 69 16.02 3.83 6.74
C ILE A 69 14.55 4.26 6.83
N ASP A 70 14.17 5.23 6.02
CA ASP A 70 12.79 5.72 5.97
C ASP A 70 11.87 4.68 5.33
N TYR A 71 10.69 4.47 5.94
CA TYR A 71 9.74 3.46 5.51
C TYR A 71 8.30 3.84 5.87
N ALA A 72 7.32 3.17 5.26
CA ALA A 72 5.93 3.21 5.70
C ALA A 72 5.22 1.89 5.37
N LEU A 73 4.49 1.33 6.34
CA LEU A 73 3.65 0.16 6.12
C LEU A 73 2.44 0.51 5.26
N THR A 74 2.03 -0.43 4.42
CA THR A 74 0.79 -0.38 3.63
C THR A 74 0.15 -1.77 3.53
N GLY A 75 -0.86 -1.93 2.69
CA GLY A 75 -1.59 -3.19 2.53
C GLY A 75 -2.19 -3.70 3.83
N ASP A 76 -2.19 -5.01 4.06
CA ASP A 76 -2.76 -5.65 5.25
C ASP A 76 -2.10 -5.16 6.54
N ALA A 77 -0.76 -5.05 6.54
CA ALA A 77 -0.01 -4.61 7.70
C ALA A 77 -0.36 -3.17 8.07
N GLY A 78 -0.46 -2.29 7.07
CA GLY A 78 -0.91 -0.91 7.25
C GLY A 78 -2.36 -0.83 7.73
N ALA A 79 -3.26 -1.60 7.13
CA ALA A 79 -4.67 -1.65 7.52
C ALA A 79 -4.87 -2.07 8.98
N ASN A 80 -4.12 -3.09 9.41
CA ASN A 80 -4.16 -3.59 10.78
C ASN A 80 -3.71 -2.57 11.84
N ARG A 81 -2.90 -1.58 11.46
CA ARG A 81 -2.51 -0.48 12.37
C ARG A 81 -3.65 0.50 12.58
N TYR A 82 -4.43 0.78 11.55
CA TYR A 82 -5.60 1.66 11.68
C TYR A 82 -6.78 0.97 12.37
N ARG A 83 -7.00 -0.29 12.08
CA ARG A 83 -8.08 -1.08 12.65
C ARG A 83 -7.66 -2.54 12.71
N SER A 84 -7.48 -3.04 13.93
CA SER A 84 -7.11 -4.44 14.15
C SER A 84 -8.12 -5.38 13.51
N SER A 85 -7.64 -6.25 12.66
CA SER A 85 -8.39 -7.33 12.03
C SER A 85 -7.54 -8.62 12.05
N ALA A 86 -8.09 -9.74 11.65
CA ALA A 86 -7.39 -11.01 11.76
C ALA A 86 -6.21 -11.12 10.79
N GLY A 87 -5.02 -11.38 11.32
CA GLY A 87 -3.84 -11.94 10.64
C GLY A 87 -3.19 -11.03 9.60
N GLU A 88 -1.88 -10.96 9.69
CA GLU A 88 -1.00 -10.31 8.72
C GLU A 88 -0.55 -11.37 7.70
N ALA A 89 -1.06 -11.29 6.46
CA ALA A 89 -0.75 -12.31 5.45
C ALA A 89 0.49 -11.95 4.61
N TRP A 90 0.75 -10.66 4.39
CA TRP A 90 1.71 -10.24 3.38
C TRP A 90 2.27 -8.85 3.68
N PRO A 91 3.48 -8.77 4.25
CA PRO A 91 4.11 -7.48 4.48
C PRO A 91 4.37 -6.73 3.18
N VAL A 92 3.83 -5.52 3.09
CA VAL A 92 4.12 -4.56 2.02
C VAL A 92 4.56 -3.25 2.65
N LEU A 93 5.70 -2.74 2.24
CA LEU A 93 6.27 -1.50 2.74
C LEU A 93 6.74 -0.62 1.59
N TYR A 94 6.47 0.67 1.71
CA TYR A 94 7.23 1.69 0.99
C TYR A 94 8.53 1.96 1.74
N VAL A 95 9.61 2.18 0.99
CA VAL A 95 10.96 2.42 1.54
C VAL A 95 11.70 3.45 0.68
N GLU A 96 12.67 4.17 1.27
CA GLU A 96 13.48 5.13 0.53
C GLU A 96 14.44 4.44 -0.46
N ASP A 97 14.97 3.27 -0.09
CA ASP A 97 15.90 2.47 -0.88
C ASP A 97 15.64 0.98 -0.66
N VAL A 98 15.23 0.29 -1.71
CA VAL A 98 14.81 -1.12 -1.66
C VAL A 98 15.97 -2.06 -1.29
N ASP A 99 17.15 -1.82 -1.86
CA ASP A 99 18.29 -2.70 -1.64
C ASP A 99 18.87 -2.53 -0.22
N ARG A 100 19.00 -1.30 0.26
CA ARG A 100 19.39 -1.02 1.65
C ARG A 100 18.37 -1.57 2.65
N ALA A 101 17.09 -1.42 2.37
CA ALA A 101 16.03 -1.92 3.24
C ALA A 101 16.03 -3.46 3.29
N ALA A 102 16.24 -4.12 2.16
CA ALA A 102 16.34 -5.57 2.10
C ALA A 102 17.56 -6.10 2.88
N GLU A 103 18.73 -5.46 2.73
CA GLU A 103 19.93 -5.79 3.48
C GLU A 103 19.71 -5.62 5.00
N ALA A 104 19.18 -4.48 5.44
CA ALA A 104 18.93 -4.19 6.85
C ALA A 104 17.94 -5.17 7.49
N ALA A 105 16.96 -5.65 6.74
CA ALA A 105 15.96 -6.61 7.21
C ALA A 105 16.37 -8.08 6.95
N GLY A 106 17.54 -8.35 6.36
CA GLY A 106 18.00 -9.70 6.05
C GLY A 106 17.11 -10.44 5.05
N LEU A 107 16.53 -9.72 4.08
CA LEU A 107 15.61 -10.30 3.10
C LEU A 107 16.36 -10.86 1.89
N ALA A 108 16.06 -12.10 1.51
CA ALA A 108 16.55 -12.71 0.28
C ALA A 108 15.57 -12.46 -0.87
N ARG A 109 16.06 -12.06 -2.04
CA ARG A 109 15.22 -11.89 -3.24
C ARG A 109 14.48 -13.18 -3.56
N LYS A 110 13.21 -13.05 -3.90
CA LYS A 110 12.38 -14.19 -4.26
C LYS A 110 12.63 -14.57 -5.72
N GLU A 111 12.84 -15.86 -5.97
CA GLU A 111 12.97 -16.37 -7.35
C GLU A 111 11.66 -16.17 -8.12
N PRO A 112 11.70 -15.71 -9.38
CA PRO A 112 10.53 -15.60 -10.22
C PRO A 112 9.76 -16.91 -10.32
N GLY A 113 8.45 -16.87 -10.11
CA GLY A 113 7.58 -18.04 -10.17
C GLY A 113 7.61 -18.95 -8.95
N SER A 114 8.44 -18.68 -7.92
CA SER A 114 8.42 -19.45 -6.67
C SER A 114 7.11 -19.21 -5.89
N PHE A 115 6.55 -20.29 -5.34
CA PHE A 115 5.38 -20.24 -4.47
C PHE A 115 5.77 -19.85 -3.03
N GLY A 116 4.77 -19.49 -2.23
CA GLY A 116 4.92 -19.19 -0.81
C GLY A 116 4.80 -17.71 -0.47
N MET A 117 4.80 -17.43 0.83
CA MET A 117 4.67 -16.09 1.38
C MET A 117 5.83 -15.19 0.93
N ARG A 118 5.59 -13.90 0.88
CA ARG A 118 6.56 -12.90 0.44
C ARG A 118 6.47 -11.63 1.26
N VAL A 119 7.53 -10.85 1.18
CA VAL A 119 7.58 -9.44 1.56
C VAL A 119 7.72 -8.63 0.29
N THR A 120 6.96 -7.58 0.12
CA THR A 120 7.11 -6.67 -1.02
C THR A 120 7.62 -5.32 -0.53
N LEU A 121 8.76 -4.89 -1.05
CA LEU A 121 9.29 -3.55 -0.85
C LEU A 121 9.06 -2.71 -2.12
N ILE A 122 8.60 -1.48 -1.94
CA ILE A 122 8.26 -0.54 -3.01
C ILE A 122 9.00 0.77 -2.73
N PRO A 123 9.74 1.32 -3.69
CA PRO A 123 10.36 2.63 -3.47
C PRO A 123 9.28 3.70 -3.32
N PHE A 124 9.52 4.71 -2.49
CA PHE A 124 8.66 5.88 -2.41
C PHE A 124 8.52 6.55 -3.77
N ASP A 125 7.34 7.09 -4.06
CA ASP A 125 6.99 7.71 -5.34
C ASP A 125 6.60 9.20 -5.22
N GLY A 126 6.86 9.81 -4.06
CA GLY A 126 6.49 11.19 -3.75
C GLY A 126 5.02 11.37 -3.36
N VAL A 127 4.16 10.40 -3.63
CA VAL A 127 2.73 10.42 -3.27
C VAL A 127 2.47 9.57 -2.04
N SER A 128 3.04 8.37 -1.98
CA SER A 128 2.89 7.43 -0.86
C SER A 128 3.44 7.98 0.46
N GLU A 129 4.32 8.99 0.42
CA GLU A 129 4.88 9.65 1.61
C GLU A 129 3.95 10.69 2.21
N VAL A 130 2.99 11.20 1.43
CA VAL A 130 2.10 12.28 1.87
C VAL A 130 1.14 11.79 2.95
N GLY A 131 1.10 12.50 4.08
CA GLY A 131 0.18 12.20 5.17
C GLY A 131 0.50 10.93 5.95
N ARG A 132 1.74 10.44 5.90
CA ARG A 132 2.21 9.33 6.76
C ARG A 132 1.99 9.68 8.22
N VAL A 133 1.68 8.66 9.03
CA VAL A 133 1.44 8.79 10.46
C VAL A 133 2.25 7.75 11.23
N ASP A 134 2.60 8.07 12.47
CA ASP A 134 3.11 7.08 13.41
C ASP A 134 1.94 6.48 14.19
N ILE A 135 1.84 5.15 14.19
CA ILE A 135 0.85 4.41 14.98
C ILE A 135 1.60 3.40 15.84
N ALA A 136 1.66 3.69 17.14
CA ALA A 136 2.35 2.85 18.12
C ALA A 136 3.83 2.57 17.75
N GLY A 137 4.57 3.62 17.36
CA GLY A 137 5.99 3.54 17.01
C GLY A 137 6.30 2.93 15.63
N VAL A 138 5.30 2.81 14.78
CA VAL A 138 5.44 2.29 13.41
C VAL A 138 4.89 3.28 12.42
N THR A 139 5.68 3.66 11.42
CA THR A 139 5.24 4.56 10.35
C THR A 139 4.33 3.82 9.38
N VAL A 140 3.18 4.41 9.09
CA VAL A 140 2.15 3.88 8.19
C VAL A 140 1.81 4.95 7.16
N VAL A 141 1.54 4.59 5.91
CA VAL A 141 1.03 5.54 4.92
C VAL A 141 -0.33 6.09 5.36
N ALA A 142 -0.73 7.21 4.78
CA ALA A 142 -2.06 7.79 5.04
C ALA A 142 -3.16 6.74 4.87
N ARG A 143 -4.23 6.83 5.67
CA ARG A 143 -5.34 5.86 5.66
C ARG A 143 -5.92 5.64 4.26
N ASP A 144 -6.11 6.72 3.48
CA ASP A 144 -6.65 6.62 2.13
C ASP A 144 -5.67 5.93 1.18
N GLN A 145 -4.35 6.12 1.38
CA GLN A 145 -3.33 5.39 0.64
C GLN A 145 -3.36 3.89 0.96
N VAL A 146 -3.54 3.50 2.25
CA VAL A 146 -3.74 2.09 2.62
C VAL A 146 -4.94 1.51 1.90
N VAL A 147 -6.07 2.23 1.83
CA VAL A 147 -7.28 1.79 1.13
C VAL A 147 -7.02 1.60 -0.36
N ILE A 148 -6.36 2.57 -1.01
CA ILE A 148 -5.98 2.48 -2.44
C ILE A 148 -5.11 1.25 -2.68
N ASP A 149 -4.06 1.07 -1.88
CA ASP A 149 -3.12 -0.03 -2.03
C ASP A 149 -3.79 -1.39 -1.77
N ALA A 150 -4.67 -1.48 -0.79
CA ALA A 150 -5.41 -2.69 -0.49
C ALA A 150 -6.39 -3.07 -1.61
N TYR A 151 -7.08 -2.12 -2.23
CA TYR A 151 -7.89 -2.39 -3.44
C TYR A 151 -7.06 -2.71 -4.68
N GLY A 152 -5.80 -2.27 -4.72
CA GLY A 152 -4.82 -2.64 -5.74
C GLY A 152 -4.11 -3.96 -5.45
N GLY A 153 -4.28 -4.52 -4.28
CA GLY A 153 -3.71 -5.77 -3.81
C GLY A 153 -4.50 -7.00 -4.27
N ILE A 154 -4.30 -8.10 -3.58
CA ILE A 154 -4.95 -9.39 -3.86
C ILE A 154 -5.64 -9.92 -2.60
N ASP A 155 -6.63 -10.78 -2.81
CA ASP A 155 -7.31 -11.57 -1.78
C ASP A 155 -7.84 -10.72 -0.61
N ARG A 156 -7.39 -11.03 0.60
CA ARG A 156 -7.84 -10.42 1.85
C ARG A 156 -7.58 -8.92 1.97
N MET A 157 -6.67 -8.35 1.18
CA MET A 157 -6.41 -6.92 1.20
C MET A 157 -7.65 -6.11 0.84
N VAL A 158 -8.47 -6.61 -0.09
CA VAL A 158 -9.74 -5.95 -0.48
C VAL A 158 -10.72 -5.92 0.70
N GLU A 159 -10.85 -7.03 1.44
CA GLU A 159 -11.68 -7.11 2.64
C GLU A 159 -11.20 -6.12 3.71
N GLN A 160 -9.89 -5.97 3.89
CA GLN A 160 -9.32 -5.00 4.82
C GLN A 160 -9.66 -3.56 4.43
N ALA A 161 -9.62 -3.23 3.14
CA ALA A 161 -10.04 -1.92 2.65
C ALA A 161 -11.53 -1.66 2.94
N ASP A 162 -12.40 -2.65 2.72
CA ASP A 162 -13.82 -2.54 3.06
C ASP A 162 -14.04 -2.31 4.56
N ILE A 163 -13.32 -3.04 5.42
CA ILE A 163 -13.35 -2.85 6.88
C ILE A 163 -12.91 -1.43 7.27
N LEU A 164 -11.81 -0.94 6.69
CA LEU A 164 -11.32 0.43 6.95
C LEU A 164 -12.34 1.48 6.54
N MET A 165 -13.06 1.28 5.44
CA MET A 165 -14.09 2.19 4.97
C MET A 165 -15.43 2.03 5.70
N GLY A 166 -15.54 1.11 6.65
CA GLY A 166 -16.80 0.84 7.36
C GLY A 166 -17.86 0.13 6.50
N ARG A 167 -17.44 -0.48 5.39
CA ARG A 167 -18.34 -1.28 4.54
C ARG A 167 -18.52 -2.68 5.16
N ARG A 168 -19.72 -3.23 5.05
CA ARG A 168 -19.96 -4.62 5.47
C ARG A 168 -19.25 -5.55 4.50
N VAL A 169 -18.41 -6.43 5.05
CA VAL A 169 -17.88 -7.57 4.31
C VAL A 169 -19.03 -8.59 4.24
N ALA A 170 -19.44 -8.96 3.05
CA ALA A 170 -20.53 -9.90 2.81
C ALA A 170 -20.07 -11.34 3.10
#